data_bd4c5d8b8f1e5b35a60858d430ef12de
#
_entry.id   bd4c5d8b8f1e5b35a60858d430ef12de
#
_cell.length_a   1.000
_cell.length_b   1.000
_cell.length_c   1.000
_cell.angle_alpha   90.00
_cell.angle_beta   90.00
_cell.angle_gamma   90.00
#
_symmetry.space_group_name_H-M   'P 1'
#
loop_
_entity.id
_entity.type
_entity.pdbx_description
1 polymer ?
#
loop_
_entity_poly.entity_id
_entity_poly.type
_entity_poly.pdbx_seq_one_letter_code
_entity_poly.pdbx_strand_id
1 'polypeptide(L)'
;DELENFKKLTKASVVSDNLTERLAYRFAVTRRLDPYKLYVGVKGKYVNRVIIPFEDDHGVFYFQARKLTGYGMKYLNPSFGEYGVRASEILYPFRKDEPYILVTEGPIDALSLQNIGINATSTQGSIFSQNQLKELSGKKMILAYDNDQAGDYGIQSARRMIKSKNLPEPYIVRPPRQFKDWNEFIIEADPIEVKAWISETVMKMDFNYELS
;
A
#
# COMPACT_ATOMS: atom_id res chain seq x y z
N ASP A 1 -14.84 14.10 16.56
CA ASP A 1 -14.32 12.71 16.48
C ASP A 1 -14.64 12.12 15.11
N GLU A 2 -13.67 12.13 14.18
CA GLU A 2 -13.90 11.65 12.80
C GLU A 2 -14.13 10.14 12.73
N LEU A 3 -13.68 9.39 13.72
CA LEU A 3 -13.94 7.96 13.84
C LEU A 3 -15.42 7.61 14.05
N GLU A 4 -16.27 8.55 14.48
CA GLU A 4 -17.72 8.37 14.58
C GLU A 4 -18.40 8.16 13.21
N ASN A 5 -17.74 8.57 12.12
CA ASN A 5 -18.20 8.37 10.76
C ASN A 5 -17.77 7.01 10.17
N PHE A 6 -16.92 6.27 10.89
CA PHE A 6 -16.37 5.01 10.45
C PHE A 6 -16.78 3.88 11.39
N LYS A 7 -17.04 2.72 10.82
CA LYS A 7 -17.33 1.50 11.56
C LYS A 7 -16.26 0.46 11.26
N LYS A 8 -15.63 -0.09 12.30
CA LYS A 8 -14.67 -1.17 12.15
C LYS A 8 -15.36 -2.42 11.60
N LEU A 9 -14.73 -3.09 10.64
CA LEU A 9 -15.25 -4.33 10.10
C LEU A 9 -15.06 -5.47 11.12
N THR A 10 -16.08 -6.30 11.26
CA THR A 10 -16.11 -7.45 12.19
C THR A 10 -16.79 -8.64 11.52
N LYS A 11 -16.81 -9.79 12.17
CA LYS A 11 -17.58 -10.95 11.68
C LYS A 11 -19.06 -10.63 11.46
N ALA A 12 -19.65 -9.78 12.30
CA ALA A 12 -21.05 -9.35 12.14
C ALA A 12 -21.28 -8.53 10.86
N SER A 13 -20.22 -7.94 10.27
CA SER A 13 -20.34 -7.17 9.03
C SER A 13 -20.77 -8.02 7.83
N VAL A 14 -20.59 -9.34 7.88
CA VAL A 14 -21.04 -10.29 6.84
C VAL A 14 -22.56 -10.26 6.67
N VAL A 15 -23.29 -10.15 7.78
CA VAL A 15 -24.76 -10.22 7.85
C VAL A 15 -25.37 -8.88 8.28
N SER A 16 -24.60 -7.81 8.25
CA SER A 16 -25.09 -6.47 8.61
C SER A 16 -26.27 -6.04 7.71
N ASP A 17 -27.25 -5.36 8.26
CA ASP A 17 -28.33 -4.73 7.47
C ASP A 17 -27.80 -3.61 6.58
N ASN A 18 -26.66 -3.03 6.91
CA ASN A 18 -26.00 -2.02 6.11
C ASN A 18 -25.27 -2.65 4.90
N LEU A 19 -25.78 -2.39 3.70
CA LEU A 19 -25.20 -2.90 2.45
C LEU A 19 -23.74 -2.49 2.27
N THR A 20 -23.39 -1.26 2.62
CA THR A 20 -22.00 -0.75 2.47
C THR A 20 -21.03 -1.53 3.36
N GLU A 21 -21.46 -1.88 4.57
CA GLU A 21 -20.66 -2.69 5.49
C GLU A 21 -20.43 -4.11 4.93
N ARG A 22 -21.48 -4.75 4.39
CA ARG A 22 -21.33 -6.06 3.72
C ARG A 22 -20.37 -5.99 2.52
N LEU A 23 -20.52 -4.95 1.70
CA LEU A 23 -19.63 -4.75 0.53
C LEU A 23 -18.19 -4.50 0.93
N ALA A 24 -17.95 -3.73 2.00
CA ALA A 24 -16.60 -3.49 2.51
C ALA A 24 -15.95 -4.78 3.04
N TYR A 25 -16.70 -5.58 3.79
CA TYR A 25 -16.23 -6.88 4.27
C TYR A 25 -15.91 -7.82 3.10
N ARG A 26 -16.82 -7.94 2.13
CA ARG A 26 -16.61 -8.75 0.93
C ARG A 26 -15.40 -8.26 0.13
N PHE A 27 -15.22 -6.95 -0.01
CA PHE A 27 -14.06 -6.35 -0.66
C PHE A 27 -12.76 -6.81 0.01
N ALA A 28 -12.70 -6.79 1.34
CA ALA A 28 -11.52 -7.23 2.08
C ALA A 28 -11.24 -8.73 1.83
N VAL A 29 -12.24 -9.58 2.03
CA VAL A 29 -12.10 -11.03 1.91
C VAL A 29 -11.71 -11.45 0.49
N THR A 30 -12.35 -10.91 -0.56
CA THR A 30 -12.03 -11.25 -1.94
C THR A 30 -10.64 -10.80 -2.37
N ARG A 31 -10.06 -9.84 -1.66
CA ARG A 31 -8.68 -9.35 -1.87
C ARG A 31 -7.66 -9.97 -0.92
N ARG A 32 -8.06 -10.98 -0.15
CA ARG A 32 -7.23 -11.61 0.89
C ARG A 32 -6.64 -10.59 1.88
N LEU A 33 -7.36 -9.50 2.12
CA LEU A 33 -7.03 -8.54 3.17
C LEU A 33 -7.68 -8.98 4.48
N ASP A 34 -7.04 -8.64 5.60
CA ASP A 34 -7.64 -8.83 6.91
C ASP A 34 -8.75 -7.78 7.13
N PRO A 35 -10.04 -8.17 7.14
CA PRO A 35 -11.11 -7.21 7.32
C PRO A 35 -11.06 -6.51 8.68
N TYR A 36 -10.49 -7.13 9.70
CA TYR A 36 -10.40 -6.55 11.05
C TYR A 36 -9.41 -5.39 11.17
N LYS A 37 -8.59 -5.18 10.16
CA LYS A 37 -7.70 -4.02 10.03
C LYS A 37 -8.35 -2.85 9.28
N LEU A 38 -9.57 -3.00 8.81
CA LEU A 38 -10.25 -2.04 7.95
C LEU A 38 -11.51 -1.51 8.60
N TYR A 39 -11.94 -0.33 8.13
CA TYR A 39 -13.19 0.29 8.50
C TYR A 39 -14.03 0.55 7.26
N VAL A 40 -15.29 0.90 7.45
CA VAL A 40 -16.19 1.36 6.41
C VAL A 40 -16.75 2.73 6.77
N GLY A 41 -16.83 3.62 5.80
CA GLY A 41 -17.51 4.91 5.95
C GLY A 41 -19.01 4.71 6.00
N VAL A 42 -19.64 5.13 7.11
CA VAL A 42 -21.10 4.99 7.32
C VAL A 42 -21.83 6.32 7.30
N LYS A 43 -21.11 7.44 7.39
CA LYS A 43 -21.67 8.80 7.33
C LYS A 43 -20.75 9.74 6.53
N GLY A 44 -21.31 10.86 6.07
CA GLY A 44 -20.58 11.95 5.44
C GLY A 44 -19.98 11.60 4.07
N LYS A 45 -18.93 12.29 3.68
CA LYS A 45 -18.27 12.20 2.37
C LYS A 45 -17.58 10.85 2.09
N TYR A 46 -17.36 10.06 3.13
CA TYR A 46 -16.69 8.75 3.02
C TYR A 46 -17.65 7.55 2.95
N VAL A 47 -18.95 7.80 2.90
CA VAL A 47 -19.94 6.72 2.67
C VAL A 47 -19.61 5.94 1.40
N ASN A 48 -19.89 4.64 1.40
CA ASN A 48 -19.60 3.71 0.30
C ASN A 48 -18.10 3.57 -0.01
N ARG A 49 -17.27 3.69 1.04
CA ARG A 49 -15.82 3.49 0.93
C ARG A 49 -15.31 2.57 2.04
N VAL A 50 -14.39 1.71 1.68
CA VAL A 50 -13.55 1.03 2.67
C VAL A 50 -12.45 2.00 3.10
N ILE A 51 -12.21 2.06 4.40
CA ILE A 51 -11.24 2.94 5.03
C ILE A 51 -10.02 2.11 5.39
N ILE A 52 -8.87 2.49 4.87
CA ILE A 52 -7.58 1.86 5.11
C ILE A 52 -6.83 2.79 6.07
N PRO A 53 -6.76 2.45 7.38
CA PRO A 53 -6.13 3.30 8.36
C PRO A 53 -4.60 3.25 8.23
N PHE A 54 -3.95 4.37 8.52
CA PHE A 54 -2.52 4.47 8.77
C PHE A 54 -2.38 4.62 10.27
N GLU A 55 -1.91 3.57 10.92
CA GLU A 55 -1.92 3.43 12.37
C GLU A 55 -0.51 3.20 12.90
N ASP A 56 -0.18 3.84 14.01
CA ASP A 56 1.05 3.65 14.77
C ASP A 56 0.72 3.35 16.25
N ASP A 57 1.70 3.37 17.12
CA ASP A 57 1.55 3.11 18.56
C ASP A 57 0.66 4.14 19.27
N HIS A 58 0.39 5.29 18.64
CA HIS A 58 -0.49 6.35 19.15
C HIS A 58 -1.91 6.30 18.57
N GLY A 59 -2.16 5.40 17.62
CA GLY A 59 -3.46 5.20 16.96
C GLY A 59 -3.45 5.60 15.49
N VAL A 60 -4.65 5.84 14.95
CA VAL A 60 -4.83 6.21 13.53
C VAL A 60 -4.44 7.68 13.33
N PHE A 61 -3.36 7.93 12.57
CA PHE A 61 -2.88 9.28 12.26
C PHE A 61 -3.26 9.75 10.86
N TYR A 62 -3.72 8.83 9.98
CA TYR A 62 -4.19 9.12 8.63
C TYR A 62 -5.03 7.97 8.09
N PHE A 63 -5.67 8.14 6.94
CA PHE A 63 -6.33 7.04 6.23
C PHE A 63 -6.45 7.32 4.72
N GLN A 64 -6.69 6.29 3.94
CA GLN A 64 -7.21 6.41 2.58
C GLN A 64 -8.58 5.74 2.47
N ALA A 65 -9.52 6.40 1.81
CA ALA A 65 -10.87 5.90 1.61
C ALA A 65 -11.06 5.38 0.17
N ARG A 66 -11.03 4.06 0.00
CA ARG A 66 -11.17 3.38 -1.29
C ARG A 66 -12.65 3.18 -1.62
N LYS A 67 -13.07 3.66 -2.78
CA LYS A 67 -14.45 3.46 -3.27
C LYS A 67 -14.77 1.99 -3.46
N LEU A 68 -15.95 1.58 -2.99
CA LEU A 68 -16.49 0.23 -3.15
C LEU A 68 -17.25 0.07 -4.47
N THR A 69 -18.19 0.98 -4.73
CA THR A 69 -19.07 0.94 -5.91
C THR A 69 -19.37 2.36 -6.41
N GLY A 70 -19.95 2.46 -7.62
CA GLY A 70 -20.45 3.72 -8.17
C GLY A 70 -19.39 4.60 -8.83
N TYR A 71 -19.78 5.84 -9.15
CA TYR A 71 -18.94 6.83 -9.82
C TYR A 71 -18.05 7.62 -8.85
N GLY A 72 -17.08 8.36 -9.39
CA GLY A 72 -16.20 9.24 -8.65
C GLY A 72 -14.78 8.68 -8.44
N MET A 73 -13.95 9.41 -7.70
CA MET A 73 -12.54 9.08 -7.50
C MET A 73 -12.33 7.73 -6.83
N LYS A 74 -11.37 6.97 -7.33
CA LYS A 74 -10.97 5.66 -6.80
C LYS A 74 -10.59 5.77 -5.32
N TYR A 75 -9.77 6.74 -4.98
CA TYR A 75 -9.40 7.08 -3.61
C TYR A 75 -9.86 8.50 -3.25
N LEU A 76 -10.30 8.68 -2.03
CA LEU A 76 -10.55 9.96 -1.41
C LEU A 76 -9.71 10.05 -0.15
N ASN A 77 -8.85 11.05 -0.11
CA ASN A 77 -7.96 11.29 1.02
C ASN A 77 -8.54 12.39 1.92
N PRO A 78 -8.27 12.37 3.24
CA PRO A 78 -8.53 13.52 4.08
C PRO A 78 -7.74 14.73 3.60
N SER A 79 -8.30 15.91 3.79
CA SER A 79 -7.62 17.15 3.45
C SER A 79 -6.53 17.49 4.48
N PHE A 80 -5.61 18.36 4.11
CA PHE A 80 -4.60 18.88 5.03
C PHE A 80 -5.22 19.52 6.29
N GLY A 81 -6.34 20.22 6.13
CA GLY A 81 -7.05 20.84 7.25
C GLY A 81 -7.65 19.84 8.25
N GLU A 82 -7.91 18.60 7.83
CA GLU A 82 -8.45 17.54 8.69
C GLU A 82 -7.36 16.85 9.52
N TYR A 83 -6.18 16.61 8.94
CA TYR A 83 -5.13 15.77 9.56
C TYR A 83 -3.76 16.46 9.69
N GLY A 84 -3.58 17.66 9.16
CA GLY A 84 -2.31 18.38 9.22
C GLY A 84 -1.19 17.81 8.32
N VAL A 85 -1.49 16.77 7.54
CA VAL A 85 -0.55 16.12 6.62
C VAL A 85 -1.20 15.84 5.27
N ARG A 86 -0.39 15.70 4.22
CA ARG A 86 -0.84 15.31 2.88
C ARG A 86 -0.43 13.87 2.59
N ALA A 87 -1.22 13.15 1.79
CA ALA A 87 -0.91 11.79 1.37
C ALA A 87 0.50 11.66 0.76
N SER A 88 0.93 12.67 -0.01
CA SER A 88 2.26 12.70 -0.64
C SER A 88 3.44 12.92 0.33
N GLU A 89 3.18 13.21 1.59
CA GLU A 89 4.21 13.50 2.59
C GLU A 89 4.48 12.34 3.53
N ILE A 90 3.60 11.33 3.55
CA ILE A 90 3.62 10.20 4.47
C ILE A 90 3.73 8.87 3.73
N LEU A 91 4.20 7.87 4.45
CA LEU A 91 4.23 6.48 4.02
C LEU A 91 3.14 5.66 4.72
N TYR A 92 2.66 4.61 4.07
CA TYR A 92 1.85 3.60 4.77
C TYR A 92 2.70 2.94 5.87
N PRO A 93 2.18 2.72 7.08
CA PRO A 93 2.95 2.18 8.20
C PRO A 93 3.68 0.88 7.87
N PHE A 94 4.93 0.76 8.32
CA PHE A 94 5.81 -0.37 8.06
C PHE A 94 6.72 -0.66 9.26
N ARG A 95 7.36 -1.84 9.29
CA ARG A 95 8.32 -2.21 10.34
C ARG A 95 9.63 -1.46 10.15
N LYS A 96 9.97 -0.62 11.12
CA LYS A 96 11.17 0.24 11.06
C LYS A 96 12.48 -0.49 11.39
N ASP A 97 12.42 -1.62 12.06
CA ASP A 97 13.55 -2.47 12.44
C ASP A 97 14.08 -3.37 11.32
N GLU A 98 13.28 -3.58 10.27
CA GLU A 98 13.66 -4.40 9.13
C GLU A 98 14.61 -3.65 8.17
N PRO A 99 15.69 -4.30 7.68
CA PRO A 99 16.64 -3.67 6.77
C PRO A 99 16.11 -3.42 5.37
N TYR A 100 15.10 -4.21 4.92
CA TYR A 100 14.47 -4.11 3.61
C TYR A 100 13.11 -3.48 3.69
N ILE A 101 12.72 -2.81 2.62
CA ILE A 101 11.38 -2.26 2.47
C ILE A 101 10.92 -2.34 1.01
N LEU A 102 9.80 -2.99 0.76
CA LEU A 102 9.10 -2.91 -0.52
C LEU A 102 8.26 -1.65 -0.53
N VAL A 103 8.38 -0.87 -1.60
CA VAL A 103 7.66 0.39 -1.78
C VAL A 103 6.68 0.23 -2.93
N THR A 104 5.39 0.22 -2.63
CA THR A 104 4.28 0.12 -3.59
C THR A 104 3.65 1.49 -3.86
N GLU A 105 2.77 1.57 -4.86
CA GLU A 105 2.03 2.81 -5.16
C GLU A 105 0.85 3.03 -4.20
N GLY A 106 0.13 1.98 -3.88
CA GLY A 106 -1.10 2.03 -3.09
C GLY A 106 -1.06 1.22 -1.81
N PRO A 107 -1.84 1.62 -0.78
CA PRO A 107 -1.82 0.95 0.51
C PRO A 107 -2.42 -0.47 0.47
N ILE A 108 -3.25 -0.80 -0.54
CA ILE A 108 -3.79 -2.16 -0.67
C ILE A 108 -2.67 -3.14 -0.97
N ASP A 109 -1.75 -2.80 -1.88
CA ASP A 109 -0.62 -3.67 -2.22
C ASP A 109 0.35 -3.80 -1.04
N ALA A 110 0.65 -2.69 -0.35
CA ALA A 110 1.46 -2.73 0.87
C ALA A 110 0.83 -3.62 1.94
N LEU A 111 -0.47 -3.45 2.21
CA LEU A 111 -1.21 -4.26 3.18
C LEU A 111 -1.26 -5.74 2.77
N SER A 112 -1.44 -6.04 1.48
CA SER A 112 -1.43 -7.41 0.95
C SER A 112 -0.08 -8.10 1.17
N LEU A 113 1.01 -7.40 0.89
CA LEU A 113 2.37 -7.88 1.14
C LEU A 113 2.64 -8.06 2.64
N GLN A 114 2.20 -7.12 3.49
CA GLN A 114 2.33 -7.24 4.93
C GLN A 114 1.56 -8.44 5.50
N ASN A 115 0.39 -8.75 4.97
CA ASN A 115 -0.42 -9.90 5.40
C ASN A 115 0.27 -11.25 5.15
N ILE A 116 1.19 -11.32 4.20
CA ILE A 116 2.02 -12.51 3.97
C ILE A 116 3.41 -12.39 4.62
N GLY A 117 3.62 -11.41 5.50
CA GLY A 117 4.83 -11.26 6.30
C GLY A 117 5.98 -10.51 5.62
N ILE A 118 5.73 -9.80 4.52
CA ILE A 118 6.73 -8.96 3.84
C ILE A 118 6.65 -7.54 4.39
N ASN A 119 7.79 -6.92 4.70
CA ASN A 119 7.83 -5.52 5.09
C ASN A 119 7.61 -4.62 3.87
N ALA A 120 6.48 -3.93 3.83
CA ALA A 120 6.09 -3.10 2.71
C ALA A 120 5.45 -1.79 3.17
N THR A 121 5.58 -0.76 2.34
CA THR A 121 4.94 0.55 2.49
C THR A 121 4.38 1.02 1.16
N SER A 122 3.68 2.14 1.14
CA SER A 122 3.23 2.79 -0.09
C SER A 122 3.43 4.29 -0.06
N THR A 123 3.57 4.87 -1.25
CA THR A 123 3.76 6.31 -1.49
C THR A 123 2.45 7.06 -1.74
N GLN A 124 1.31 6.37 -1.75
CA GLN A 124 -0.04 6.89 -2.06
C GLN A 124 -0.16 7.46 -3.48
N GLY A 125 0.63 6.93 -4.41
CA GLY A 125 0.68 7.29 -5.83
C GLY A 125 2.03 6.95 -6.42
N SER A 126 2.20 7.17 -7.72
CA SER A 126 3.43 6.80 -8.44
C SER A 126 4.62 7.77 -8.22
N ILE A 127 4.40 8.91 -7.57
CA ILE A 127 5.44 9.92 -7.35
C ILE A 127 5.97 9.85 -5.92
N PHE A 128 7.27 9.64 -5.79
CA PHE A 128 7.99 9.68 -4.53
C PHE A 128 8.27 11.13 -4.10
N SER A 129 8.03 11.46 -2.82
CA SER A 129 8.39 12.76 -2.27
C SER A 129 9.73 12.73 -1.52
N GLN A 130 10.32 13.91 -1.30
CA GLN A 130 11.55 14.00 -0.51
C GLN A 130 11.34 13.58 0.96
N ASN A 131 10.17 13.88 1.54
CA ASN A 131 9.85 13.49 2.92
C ASN A 131 9.74 11.97 3.05
N GLN A 132 9.05 11.33 2.11
CA GLN A 132 8.94 9.87 2.07
C GLN A 132 10.32 9.22 1.90
N LEU A 133 11.16 9.75 1.01
CA LEU A 133 12.51 9.24 0.81
C LEU A 133 13.39 9.38 2.06
N LYS A 134 13.27 10.49 2.78
CA LYS A 134 13.99 10.73 4.05
C LYS A 134 13.60 9.69 5.12
N GLU A 135 12.33 9.32 5.20
CA GLU A 135 11.84 8.30 6.14
C GLU A 135 12.39 6.90 5.84
N LEU A 136 12.69 6.62 4.57
CA LEU A 136 13.28 5.34 4.12
C LEU A 136 14.83 5.36 4.11
N SER A 137 15.45 6.43 4.57
CA SER A 137 16.91 6.53 4.62
C SER A 137 17.51 5.41 5.48
N GLY A 138 18.58 4.80 4.97
CA GLY A 138 19.28 3.68 5.63
C GLY A 138 18.66 2.30 5.35
N LYS A 139 17.56 2.22 4.59
CA LYS A 139 16.96 0.94 4.20
C LYS A 139 17.36 0.53 2.79
N LYS A 140 17.44 -0.77 2.55
CA LYS A 140 17.49 -1.32 1.19
C LYS A 140 16.09 -1.23 0.58
N MET A 141 15.90 -0.27 -0.32
CA MET A 141 14.62 -0.03 -0.98
C MET A 141 14.43 -0.98 -2.16
N ILE A 142 13.24 -1.56 -2.24
CA ILE A 142 12.78 -2.38 -3.36
C ILE A 142 11.54 -1.70 -3.93
N LEU A 143 11.66 -1.06 -5.09
CA LEU A 143 10.52 -0.44 -5.78
C LEU A 143 9.64 -1.54 -6.37
N ALA A 144 8.44 -1.63 -5.86
CA ALA A 144 7.46 -2.69 -6.13
C ALA A 144 6.17 -2.12 -6.74
N TYR A 145 6.32 -1.36 -7.83
CA TYR A 145 5.23 -0.62 -8.47
C TYR A 145 4.43 -1.51 -9.45
N ASP A 146 3.26 -1.04 -9.84
CA ASP A 146 2.33 -1.74 -10.73
C ASP A 146 2.89 -2.00 -12.13
N ASN A 147 2.38 -3.03 -12.81
CA ASN A 147 2.74 -3.38 -14.19
C ASN A 147 1.95 -2.52 -15.20
N ASP A 148 2.04 -1.21 -15.04
CA ASP A 148 1.43 -0.27 -15.98
C ASP A 148 2.34 0.94 -16.26
N GLN A 149 1.89 1.81 -17.13
CA GLN A 149 2.65 3.00 -17.56
C GLN A 149 2.90 3.98 -16.39
N ALA A 150 1.98 4.07 -15.43
CA ALA A 150 2.15 4.91 -14.26
C ALA A 150 3.27 4.36 -13.37
N GLY A 151 3.33 3.03 -13.17
CA GLY A 151 4.41 2.35 -12.48
C GLY A 151 5.77 2.54 -13.16
N ASP A 152 5.84 2.48 -14.50
CA ASP A 152 7.07 2.78 -15.25
C ASP A 152 7.59 4.19 -14.98
N TYR A 153 6.68 5.15 -15.07
CA TYR A 153 7.00 6.55 -14.78
C TYR A 153 7.44 6.75 -13.33
N GLY A 154 6.74 6.14 -12.40
CA GLY A 154 7.02 6.20 -10.97
C GLY A 154 8.40 5.66 -10.62
N ILE A 155 8.78 4.49 -11.16
CA ILE A 155 10.12 3.91 -10.97
C ILE A 155 11.21 4.85 -11.50
N GLN A 156 11.04 5.37 -12.71
CA GLN A 156 12.03 6.30 -13.28
C GLN A 156 12.15 7.59 -12.46
N SER A 157 11.04 8.12 -11.96
CA SER A 157 11.01 9.30 -11.11
C SER A 157 11.71 9.04 -9.77
N ALA A 158 11.39 7.92 -9.11
CA ALA A 158 12.00 7.50 -7.85
C ALA A 158 13.53 7.33 -8.00
N ARG A 159 13.99 6.61 -9.03
CA ARG A 159 15.41 6.41 -9.31
C ARG A 159 16.16 7.74 -9.50
N ARG A 160 15.59 8.68 -10.27
CA ARG A 160 16.21 10.01 -10.43
C ARG A 160 16.35 10.75 -9.11
N MET A 161 15.31 10.72 -8.26
CA MET A 161 15.34 11.35 -6.96
C MET A 161 16.37 10.70 -6.02
N ILE A 162 16.40 9.37 -5.94
CA ILE A 162 17.35 8.58 -5.14
C ILE A 162 18.78 8.92 -5.55
N LYS A 163 19.06 8.89 -6.86
CA LYS A 163 20.37 9.25 -7.42
C LYS A 163 20.76 10.71 -7.11
N SER A 164 19.83 11.65 -7.19
CA SER A 164 20.09 13.07 -6.87
C SER A 164 20.46 13.32 -5.40
N LYS A 165 20.16 12.37 -4.52
CA LYS A 165 20.49 12.39 -3.08
C LYS A 165 21.70 11.53 -2.75
N ASN A 166 22.41 10.99 -3.75
CA ASN A 166 23.52 10.06 -3.59
C ASN A 166 23.20 8.84 -2.70
N LEU A 167 21.96 8.37 -2.77
CA LEU A 167 21.54 7.15 -2.07
C LEU A 167 21.80 5.91 -2.94
N PRO A 168 21.94 4.73 -2.34
CA PRO A 168 22.10 3.48 -3.08
C PRO A 168 20.99 3.26 -4.08
N GLU A 169 21.33 2.69 -5.25
CA GLU A 169 20.36 2.32 -6.28
C GLU A 169 19.33 1.34 -5.70
N PRO A 170 18.03 1.57 -5.89
CA PRO A 170 17.00 0.67 -5.39
C PRO A 170 16.91 -0.59 -6.25
N TYR A 171 16.53 -1.70 -5.64
CA TYR A 171 16.06 -2.87 -6.38
C TYR A 171 14.70 -2.56 -7.04
N ILE A 172 14.41 -3.25 -8.13
CA ILE A 172 13.11 -3.15 -8.80
C ILE A 172 12.53 -4.54 -8.93
N VAL A 173 11.41 -4.77 -8.26
CA VAL A 173 10.67 -6.03 -8.32
C VAL A 173 9.22 -5.71 -8.65
N ARG A 174 8.72 -6.33 -9.71
CA ARG A 174 7.31 -6.20 -10.11
C ARG A 174 6.60 -7.53 -9.95
N PRO A 175 5.27 -7.55 -9.81
CA PRO A 175 4.53 -8.80 -9.92
C PRO A 175 4.78 -9.42 -11.31
N PRO A 176 4.59 -10.73 -11.49
CA PRO A 176 4.67 -11.37 -12.80
C PRO A 176 3.78 -10.66 -13.83
N ARG A 177 4.21 -10.62 -15.11
CA ARG A 177 3.59 -9.81 -16.16
C ARG A 177 2.09 -10.01 -16.37
N GLN A 178 1.56 -11.18 -16.04
CA GLN A 178 0.13 -11.48 -16.13
C GLN A 178 -0.73 -10.78 -15.06
N PHE A 179 -0.11 -10.27 -14.00
CA PHE A 179 -0.78 -9.53 -12.93
C PHE A 179 -0.51 -8.03 -13.06
N LYS A 180 -1.52 -7.23 -12.85
CA LYS A 180 -1.40 -5.78 -12.88
C LYS A 180 -0.66 -5.24 -11.67
N ASP A 181 -1.02 -5.74 -10.48
CA ASP A 181 -0.55 -5.27 -9.19
C ASP A 181 -0.25 -6.44 -8.23
N TRP A 182 0.31 -6.14 -7.07
CA TRP A 182 0.67 -7.16 -6.08
C TRP A 182 -0.54 -7.84 -5.46
N ASN A 183 -1.65 -7.09 -5.29
CA ASN A 183 -2.86 -7.70 -4.75
C ASN A 183 -3.43 -8.76 -5.69
N GLU A 184 -3.46 -8.53 -7.01
CA GLU A 184 -3.86 -9.55 -7.98
C GLU A 184 -2.95 -10.79 -7.89
N PHE A 185 -1.64 -10.60 -7.85
CA PHE A 185 -0.71 -11.73 -7.71
C PHE A 185 -0.95 -12.52 -6.43
N ILE A 186 -1.11 -11.83 -5.28
CA ILE A 186 -1.34 -12.47 -3.98
C ILE A 186 -2.70 -13.19 -3.91
N ILE A 187 -3.72 -12.73 -4.65
CA ILE A 187 -5.02 -13.43 -4.73
C ILE A 187 -4.88 -14.79 -5.41
N GLU A 188 -4.06 -14.88 -6.46
CA GLU A 188 -3.93 -16.08 -7.29
C GLU A 188 -2.85 -17.05 -6.78
N ALA A 189 -1.77 -16.54 -6.18
CA ALA A 189 -0.59 -17.30 -5.79
C ALA A 189 -0.58 -17.68 -4.31
N ASP A 190 0.23 -18.70 -3.98
CA ASP A 190 0.58 -19.04 -2.61
C ASP A 190 1.56 -18.01 -2.02
N PRO A 191 1.48 -17.65 -0.73
CA PRO A 191 2.43 -16.76 -0.08
C PRO A 191 3.91 -17.16 -0.24
N ILE A 192 4.20 -18.44 -0.31
CA ILE A 192 5.57 -18.95 -0.53
C ILE A 192 6.04 -18.61 -1.95
N GLU A 193 5.17 -18.75 -2.94
CA GLU A 193 5.45 -18.41 -4.35
C GLU A 193 5.73 -16.92 -4.50
N VAL A 194 4.92 -16.04 -3.86
CA VAL A 194 5.14 -14.59 -3.89
C VAL A 194 6.50 -14.23 -3.28
N LYS A 195 6.85 -14.82 -2.12
CA LYS A 195 8.13 -14.59 -1.46
C LYS A 195 9.31 -15.08 -2.30
N ALA A 196 9.18 -16.25 -2.90
CA ALA A 196 10.19 -16.79 -3.79
C ALA A 196 10.43 -15.87 -4.99
N TRP A 197 9.38 -15.40 -5.65
CA TRP A 197 9.45 -14.46 -6.77
C TRP A 197 10.25 -13.19 -6.42
N ILE A 198 9.95 -12.59 -5.27
CA ILE A 198 10.66 -11.39 -4.80
C ILE A 198 12.13 -11.71 -4.52
N SER A 199 12.40 -12.77 -3.76
CA SER A 199 13.77 -13.16 -3.38
C SER A 199 14.64 -13.49 -4.58
N GLU A 200 14.13 -14.29 -5.52
CA GLU A 200 14.87 -14.66 -6.74
C GLU A 200 15.18 -13.44 -7.61
N THR A 201 14.24 -12.49 -7.70
CA THR A 201 14.45 -11.28 -8.47
C THR A 201 15.54 -10.41 -7.85
N VAL A 202 15.54 -10.24 -6.53
CA VAL A 202 16.58 -9.50 -5.80
C VAL A 202 17.93 -10.18 -5.94
N MET A 203 18.01 -11.50 -5.74
CA MET A 203 19.25 -12.28 -5.89
C MET A 203 19.86 -12.16 -7.30
N LYS A 204 19.03 -12.20 -8.35
CA LYS A 204 19.50 -12.00 -9.72
C LYS A 204 20.08 -10.61 -9.96
N MET A 205 19.56 -9.61 -9.29
CA MET A 205 20.07 -8.24 -9.39
C MET A 205 21.39 -8.11 -8.64
N ASP A 206 21.54 -8.67 -7.44
CA ASP A 206 22.80 -8.69 -6.69
C ASP A 206 23.91 -9.40 -7.49
N PHE A 207 23.62 -10.56 -8.08
CA PHE A 207 24.58 -11.31 -8.89
C PHE A 207 25.07 -10.52 -10.12
N ASN A 208 24.16 -9.80 -10.79
CA ASN A 208 24.53 -8.96 -11.92
C ASN A 208 25.38 -7.75 -11.50
N TYR A 209 25.20 -7.27 -10.30
CA TYR A 209 25.99 -6.17 -9.75
C TYR A 209 27.42 -6.58 -9.39
N GLU A 210 27.62 -7.82 -8.90
CA GLU A 210 28.94 -8.37 -8.60
C GLU A 210 29.78 -8.67 -9.86
N LEU A 211 29.13 -8.84 -11.04
CA LEU A 211 29.77 -9.11 -12.32
C LEU A 211 30.02 -7.86 -13.19
N SER A 212 29.52 -6.69 -12.80
CA SER A 212 29.66 -5.43 -13.53
C SER A 212 30.73 -4.54 -12.92
#